data_48dc993632857cbd612ff09d0663efc0
#
_entry.id   48dc993632857cbd612ff09d0663efc0
#
_cell.length_a   1.000
_cell.length_b   1.000
_cell.length_c   1.000
_cell.angle_alpha   90.00
_cell.angle_beta   90.00
_cell.angle_gamma   90.00
#
_symmetry.space_group_name_H-M   'P 1'
#
loop_
_entity.id
_entity.type
_entity.pdbx_description
1 polymer ?
#
loop_
_entity_poly.entity_id
_entity_poly.type
_entity_poly.pdbx_seq_one_letter_code
_entity_poly.pdbx_strand_id
1 'polypeptide(L)'
;MKHYPDLLLLFALLSVTTMIKAQISIRPYSEWEATQFVAVNGHQPEDYVTPDNNWEILYNLRTPRTQAELREMGIKCSDSQLLLLEVGGLVSKTKGKWKATIPILDKEQTNSLRSLSKEIAESMYVKTKADFISLAQTISEMGFKTMYSHLFFHTFWMEKCGQS
;
A
#
# COMPACT_ATOMS: atom_id res chain seq x y z
N MET A 1 -2.32 -50.83 -34.98
CA MET A 1 -2.62 -49.52 -34.39
C MET A 1 -1.33 -48.98 -33.77
N LYS A 2 -0.77 -47.91 -34.36
CA LYS A 2 0.47 -47.27 -33.80
C LYS A 2 0.06 -46.35 -32.64
N HIS A 3 0.50 -46.72 -31.44
CA HIS A 3 0.39 -45.86 -30.28
C HIS A 3 1.40 -44.73 -30.43
N TYR A 4 0.94 -43.48 -30.37
CA TYR A 4 1.77 -42.28 -30.32
C TYR A 4 1.75 -41.70 -28.88
N PRO A 5 2.50 -42.29 -27.93
CA PRO A 5 2.54 -41.79 -26.55
C PRO A 5 3.14 -40.38 -26.46
N ASP A 6 4.03 -40.05 -27.41
CA ASP A 6 4.72 -38.76 -27.43
C ASP A 6 3.78 -37.57 -27.74
N LEU A 7 2.71 -37.82 -28.50
CA LEU A 7 1.74 -36.76 -28.83
C LEU A 7 0.87 -36.37 -27.65
N LEU A 8 0.54 -37.30 -26.77
CA LEU A 8 -0.21 -37.05 -25.54
C LEU A 8 0.65 -36.32 -24.53
N LEU A 9 1.95 -36.61 -24.44
CA LEU A 9 2.89 -35.93 -23.58
C LEU A 9 3.13 -34.50 -24.04
N LEU A 10 3.18 -34.25 -25.35
CA LEU A 10 3.32 -32.90 -25.92
C LEU A 10 2.08 -32.04 -25.63
N PHE A 11 0.87 -32.62 -25.74
CA PHE A 11 -0.38 -31.93 -25.39
C PHE A 11 -0.48 -31.61 -23.90
N ALA A 12 -0.01 -32.51 -23.02
CA ALA A 12 0.04 -32.26 -21.58
C ALA A 12 1.02 -31.18 -21.23
N LEU A 13 2.20 -31.09 -21.88
CA LEU A 13 3.16 -30.00 -21.67
C LEU A 13 2.64 -28.67 -22.19
N LEU A 14 1.94 -28.62 -23.34
CA LEU A 14 1.35 -27.38 -23.85
C LEU A 14 0.22 -26.86 -22.94
N SER A 15 -0.56 -27.72 -22.31
CA SER A 15 -1.65 -27.31 -21.41
C SER A 15 -1.14 -26.76 -20.08
N VAL A 16 0.04 -27.18 -19.63
CA VAL A 16 0.66 -26.64 -18.40
C VAL A 16 1.24 -25.23 -18.60
N THR A 17 1.72 -24.92 -19.81
CA THR A 17 2.28 -23.59 -20.11
C THR A 17 1.23 -22.48 -20.25
N THR A 18 -0.04 -22.81 -20.45
CA THR A 18 -1.13 -21.83 -20.53
C THR A 18 -1.73 -21.44 -19.17
N MET A 19 -1.41 -22.18 -18.09
CA MET A 19 -1.96 -21.94 -16.76
C MET A 19 -1.19 -20.91 -15.90
N ILE A 20 -0.05 -20.36 -16.37
CA ILE A 20 0.79 -19.49 -15.55
C ILE A 20 0.65 -17.99 -15.92
N LYS A 21 -0.44 -17.60 -16.51
CA LYS A 21 -0.85 -16.19 -16.51
C LYS A 21 -2.00 -15.99 -15.54
N ALA A 22 -1.79 -16.29 -14.28
CA ALA A 22 -2.57 -15.68 -13.22
C ALA A 22 -2.16 -14.18 -13.21
N GLN A 23 -2.81 -13.41 -14.05
CA GLN A 23 -2.75 -11.96 -14.02
C GLN A 23 -3.26 -11.59 -12.62
N ILE A 24 -2.34 -11.19 -11.74
CA ILE A 24 -2.73 -10.63 -10.44
C ILE A 24 -3.49 -9.36 -10.79
N SER A 25 -4.81 -9.45 -10.84
CA SER A 25 -5.67 -8.30 -11.02
C SER A 25 -5.51 -7.43 -9.78
N ILE A 26 -4.74 -6.37 -9.92
CA ILE A 26 -4.61 -5.36 -8.86
C ILE A 26 -5.93 -4.58 -8.85
N ARG A 27 -6.57 -4.49 -7.68
CA ARG A 27 -7.80 -3.71 -7.51
C ARG A 27 -7.55 -2.24 -7.91
N PRO A 28 -8.53 -1.55 -8.50
CA PRO A 28 -8.45 -0.12 -8.75
C PRO A 28 -8.04 0.65 -7.49
N TYR A 29 -7.30 1.74 -7.66
CA TYR A 29 -6.84 2.57 -6.55
C TYR A 29 -7.97 3.02 -5.62
N SER A 30 -9.14 3.34 -6.19
CA SER A 30 -10.36 3.72 -5.44
C SER A 30 -10.90 2.63 -4.50
N GLU A 31 -10.49 1.39 -4.69
CA GLU A 31 -10.89 0.26 -3.86
C GLU A 31 -9.82 -0.11 -2.81
N TRP A 32 -8.75 0.65 -2.70
CA TRP A 32 -7.72 0.44 -1.68
C TRP A 32 -8.19 0.99 -0.34
N GLU A 33 -7.90 0.25 0.73
CA GLU A 33 -8.37 0.57 2.07
C GLU A 33 -7.64 1.77 2.72
N ALA A 34 -6.43 2.09 2.27
CA ALA A 34 -5.64 3.16 2.84
C ALA A 34 -4.95 3.95 1.72
N THR A 35 -5.32 5.21 1.61
CA THR A 35 -4.84 6.13 0.58
C THR A 35 -4.30 7.42 1.19
N GLN A 36 -4.11 7.45 2.51
CA GLN A 36 -3.67 8.67 3.18
C GLN A 36 -2.17 8.83 3.09
N PHE A 37 -1.77 10.00 2.62
CA PHE A 37 -0.41 10.46 2.61
C PHE A 37 -0.26 11.60 3.63
N VAL A 38 0.82 11.58 4.40
CA VAL A 38 1.16 12.71 5.24
C VAL A 38 1.68 13.81 4.34
N ALA A 39 0.90 14.86 4.15
CA ALA A 39 1.33 16.02 3.40
C ALA A 39 2.35 16.82 4.21
N VAL A 40 3.45 17.02 3.59
CA VAL A 40 4.40 18.07 3.93
C VAL A 40 4.38 19.07 2.79
N ASN A 41 4.82 20.27 2.97
CA ASN A 41 4.77 21.36 1.99
C ASN A 41 5.00 20.91 0.55
N GLY A 42 4.02 21.16 -0.35
CA GLY A 42 4.14 20.89 -1.77
C GLY A 42 3.05 19.96 -2.32
N HIS A 43 3.34 19.35 -3.45
CA HIS A 43 2.44 18.40 -4.11
C HIS A 43 2.32 17.11 -3.30
N GLN A 44 1.09 16.62 -3.19
CA GLN A 44 0.79 15.36 -2.54
C GLN A 44 1.26 14.20 -3.45
N PRO A 45 1.83 13.10 -2.91
CA PRO A 45 2.08 11.90 -3.69
C PRO A 45 0.85 11.41 -4.45
N GLU A 46 -0.33 11.66 -3.90
CA GLU A 46 -1.64 11.32 -4.47
C GLU A 46 -1.88 12.02 -5.81
N ASP A 47 -1.41 13.26 -6.00
CA ASP A 47 -1.52 14.00 -7.25
C ASP A 47 -0.82 13.29 -8.43
N TYR A 48 0.20 12.50 -8.15
CA TYR A 48 0.96 11.73 -9.13
C TYR A 48 0.45 10.30 -9.31
N VAL A 49 -0.13 9.72 -8.28
CA VAL A 49 -0.54 8.31 -8.25
C VAL A 49 -1.93 8.08 -8.82
N THR A 50 -2.86 9.01 -8.56
CA THR A 50 -4.28 8.86 -8.97
C THR A 50 -4.55 9.04 -10.47
N PRO A 51 -3.81 9.89 -11.25
CA PRO A 51 -4.07 10.01 -12.67
C PRO A 51 -3.91 8.69 -13.41
N ASP A 52 -4.85 8.39 -14.31
CA ASP A 52 -4.85 7.19 -15.15
C ASP A 52 -4.65 5.88 -14.34
N ASN A 53 -3.65 5.09 -14.76
CA ASN A 53 -3.22 3.87 -14.06
C ASN A 53 -1.83 4.01 -13.42
N ASN A 54 -1.44 5.20 -12.99
CA ASN A 54 -0.12 5.43 -12.39
C ASN A 54 0.12 4.59 -11.14
N TRP A 55 -0.94 4.34 -10.34
CA TRP A 55 -0.90 3.44 -9.19
C TRP A 55 -0.48 2.01 -9.57
N GLU A 56 -0.97 1.52 -10.72
CA GLU A 56 -0.65 0.18 -11.22
C GLU A 56 0.79 0.10 -11.70
N ILE A 57 1.25 1.13 -12.43
CA ILE A 57 2.63 1.26 -12.87
C ILE A 57 3.55 1.26 -11.65
N LEU A 58 3.28 2.14 -10.67
CA LEU A 58 4.07 2.30 -9.47
C LEU A 58 4.13 1.00 -8.63
N TYR A 59 3.00 0.32 -8.47
CA TYR A 59 2.94 -0.97 -7.76
C TYR A 59 3.84 -2.03 -8.40
N ASN A 60 3.85 -2.11 -9.74
CA ASN A 60 4.65 -3.08 -10.46
C ASN A 60 6.14 -2.71 -10.52
N LEU A 61 6.48 -1.44 -10.29
CA LEU A 61 7.85 -0.95 -10.18
C LEU A 61 8.48 -1.17 -8.80
N ARG A 62 7.84 -1.86 -7.86
CA ARG A 62 8.49 -2.37 -6.64
C ARG A 62 9.71 -3.24 -6.99
N THR A 63 9.66 -3.92 -8.12
CA THR A 63 10.78 -4.62 -8.73
C THR A 63 11.28 -3.83 -9.93
N PRO A 64 12.60 -3.63 -10.12
CA PRO A 64 13.14 -2.89 -11.26
C PRO A 64 12.71 -3.49 -12.59
N ARG A 65 12.05 -2.70 -13.45
CA ARG A 65 11.52 -3.12 -14.76
C ARG A 65 11.78 -2.08 -15.83
N THR A 66 11.89 -2.54 -17.06
CA THR A 66 11.81 -1.69 -18.25
C THR A 66 10.36 -1.38 -18.58
N GLN A 67 10.13 -0.35 -19.37
CA GLN A 67 8.79 -0.05 -19.90
C GLN A 67 8.26 -1.19 -20.80
N ALA A 68 9.14 -1.88 -21.54
CA ALA A 68 8.78 -3.03 -22.35
C ALA A 68 8.25 -4.18 -21.48
N GLU A 69 8.95 -4.52 -20.39
CA GLU A 69 8.51 -5.54 -19.43
C GLU A 69 7.14 -5.20 -18.80
N LEU A 70 6.84 -3.92 -18.52
CA LEU A 70 5.51 -3.51 -18.04
C LEU A 70 4.43 -3.75 -19.11
N ARG A 71 4.71 -3.41 -20.37
CA ARG A 71 3.78 -3.63 -21.48
C ARG A 71 3.53 -5.12 -21.76
N GLU A 72 4.56 -5.95 -21.65
CA GLU A 72 4.43 -7.42 -21.75
C GLU A 72 3.55 -8.02 -20.65
N MET A 73 3.51 -7.38 -19.48
CA MET A 73 2.59 -7.73 -18.38
C MET A 73 1.16 -7.21 -18.61
N GLY A 74 0.90 -6.51 -19.73
CA GLY A 74 -0.40 -5.93 -20.04
C GLY A 74 -0.65 -4.57 -19.42
N ILE A 75 0.35 -3.98 -18.76
CA ILE A 75 0.22 -2.67 -18.12
C ILE A 75 0.45 -1.57 -19.15
N LYS A 76 -0.56 -0.76 -19.38
CA LYS A 76 -0.42 0.43 -20.23
C LYS A 76 0.51 1.41 -19.54
N CYS A 77 1.59 1.80 -20.22
CA CYS A 77 2.59 2.69 -19.66
C CYS A 77 3.14 3.57 -20.77
N SER A 78 3.01 4.88 -20.60
CA SER A 78 3.58 5.92 -21.48
C SER A 78 4.84 6.55 -20.88
N ASP A 79 5.63 7.19 -21.72
CA ASP A 79 6.83 7.91 -21.25
C ASP A 79 6.43 9.10 -20.36
N SER A 80 5.31 9.76 -20.65
CA SER A 80 4.81 10.88 -19.86
C SER A 80 4.38 10.45 -18.45
N GLN A 81 3.77 9.27 -18.29
CA GLN A 81 3.43 8.74 -16.98
C GLN A 81 4.69 8.43 -16.15
N LEU A 82 5.70 7.80 -16.76
CA LEU A 82 6.96 7.51 -16.07
C LEU A 82 7.69 8.81 -15.69
N LEU A 83 7.70 9.81 -16.58
CA LEU A 83 8.28 11.12 -16.30
C LEU A 83 7.52 11.83 -15.17
N LEU A 84 6.19 11.78 -15.16
CA LEU A 84 5.39 12.38 -14.09
C LEU A 84 5.71 11.75 -12.74
N LEU A 85 5.78 10.42 -12.67
CA LEU A 85 6.16 9.70 -11.46
C LEU A 85 7.61 9.99 -11.02
N GLU A 86 8.54 10.18 -11.97
CA GLU A 86 9.91 10.55 -11.68
C GLU A 86 10.01 11.99 -11.13
N VAL A 87 9.30 12.95 -11.73
CA VAL A 87 9.21 14.34 -11.23
C VAL A 87 8.61 14.38 -9.83
N GLY A 88 7.62 13.53 -9.56
CA GLY A 88 7.06 13.35 -8.20
C GLY A 88 8.00 12.65 -7.22
N GLY A 89 9.19 12.20 -7.65
CA GLY A 89 10.14 11.50 -6.82
C GLY A 89 9.72 10.07 -6.44
N LEU A 90 8.68 9.53 -7.09
CA LEU A 90 8.11 8.23 -6.75
C LEU A 90 8.80 7.06 -7.44
N VAL A 91 9.49 7.32 -8.54
CA VAL A 91 10.31 6.34 -9.27
C VAL A 91 11.66 6.92 -9.64
N SER A 92 12.61 6.05 -9.90
CA SER A 92 13.91 6.42 -10.47
C SER A 92 14.31 5.48 -11.58
N LYS A 93 15.09 5.97 -12.54
CA LYS A 93 15.60 5.18 -13.65
C LYS A 93 17.09 4.88 -13.49
N THR A 94 17.45 3.61 -13.49
CA THR A 94 18.84 3.17 -13.39
C THR A 94 19.10 2.05 -14.39
N LYS A 95 20.13 2.19 -15.23
CA LYS A 95 20.52 1.21 -16.27
C LYS A 95 19.33 0.78 -17.16
N GLY A 96 18.48 1.74 -17.55
CA GLY A 96 17.32 1.50 -18.40
C GLY A 96 16.10 0.88 -17.71
N LYS A 97 16.19 0.57 -16.43
CA LYS A 97 15.08 0.05 -15.62
C LYS A 97 14.56 1.12 -14.67
N TRP A 98 13.24 1.14 -14.51
CA TRP A 98 12.52 1.97 -13.55
C TRP A 98 12.29 1.19 -12.25
N LYS A 99 12.35 1.87 -11.13
CA LYS A 99 12.10 1.31 -9.81
C LYS A 99 11.40 2.34 -8.93
N ALA A 100 10.43 1.90 -8.12
CA ALA A 100 9.83 2.75 -7.08
C ALA A 100 10.88 3.13 -6.03
N THR A 101 10.87 4.39 -5.63
CA THR A 101 11.76 4.99 -4.62
C THR A 101 11.15 4.94 -3.23
N ILE A 102 9.83 4.75 -3.16
CA ILE A 102 9.06 4.71 -1.92
C ILE A 102 8.71 3.26 -1.57
N PRO A 103 8.53 2.94 -0.28
CA PRO A 103 8.02 1.64 0.13
C PRO A 103 6.54 1.50 -0.27
N ILE A 104 6.21 0.43 -0.96
CA ILE A 104 4.84 0.09 -1.36
C ILE A 104 4.54 -1.29 -0.79
N LEU A 105 3.63 -1.32 0.17
CA LEU A 105 3.25 -2.56 0.86
C LEU A 105 2.17 -3.29 0.07
N ASP A 106 2.26 -4.61 0.04
CA ASP A 106 1.15 -5.45 -0.39
C ASP A 106 0.15 -5.70 0.76
N LYS A 107 -0.93 -6.42 0.46
CA LYS A 107 -1.98 -6.70 1.45
C LYS A 107 -1.46 -7.45 2.67
N GLU A 108 -0.59 -8.42 2.46
CA GLU A 108 -0.03 -9.25 3.54
C GLU A 108 0.89 -8.44 4.45
N GLN A 109 1.79 -7.66 3.85
CA GLN A 109 2.67 -6.74 4.56
C GLN A 109 1.88 -5.68 5.33
N THR A 110 0.82 -5.12 4.71
CA THR A 110 -0.06 -4.14 5.35
C THR A 110 -0.77 -4.75 6.57
N ASN A 111 -1.30 -5.95 6.45
CA ASN A 111 -1.96 -6.63 7.57
C ASN A 111 -0.99 -6.95 8.70
N SER A 112 0.22 -7.40 8.38
CA SER A 112 1.28 -7.65 9.36
C SER A 112 1.67 -6.37 10.11
N LEU A 113 1.81 -5.26 9.38
CA LEU A 113 2.12 -3.96 9.96
C LEU A 113 0.98 -3.45 10.86
N ARG A 114 -0.28 -3.63 10.44
CA ARG A 114 -1.46 -3.29 11.26
C ARG A 114 -1.50 -4.07 12.57
N SER A 115 -1.24 -5.38 12.51
CA SER A 115 -1.20 -6.22 13.71
C SER A 115 -0.11 -5.77 14.68
N LEU A 116 1.10 -5.52 14.17
CA LEU A 116 2.21 -5.00 14.97
C LEU A 116 1.89 -3.63 15.57
N SER A 117 1.31 -2.72 14.78
CA SER A 117 0.92 -1.40 15.25
C SER A 117 -0.13 -1.47 16.36
N LYS A 118 -1.08 -2.41 16.25
CA LYS A 118 -2.09 -2.64 17.30
C LYS A 118 -1.44 -3.13 18.60
N GLU A 119 -0.55 -4.11 18.54
CA GLU A 119 0.17 -4.61 19.71
C GLU A 119 0.98 -3.50 20.43
N ILE A 120 1.68 -2.67 19.65
CA ILE A 120 2.42 -1.53 20.18
C ILE A 120 1.47 -0.53 20.85
N ALA A 121 0.36 -0.17 20.17
CA ALA A 121 -0.62 0.76 20.69
C ALA A 121 -1.26 0.26 21.99
N GLU A 122 -1.63 -1.02 22.07
CA GLU A 122 -2.16 -1.64 23.29
C GLU A 122 -1.13 -1.60 24.43
N SER A 123 0.12 -1.95 24.16
CA SER A 123 1.21 -1.87 25.14
C SER A 123 1.45 -0.45 25.65
N MET A 124 1.44 0.54 24.76
CA MET A 124 1.58 1.95 25.13
C MET A 124 0.38 2.42 25.97
N TYR A 125 -0.84 2.09 25.53
CA TYR A 125 -2.06 2.47 26.24
C TYR A 125 -2.07 1.97 27.69
N VAL A 126 -1.75 0.70 27.93
CA VAL A 126 -1.68 0.15 29.28
C VAL A 126 -0.69 0.89 30.15
N LYS A 127 0.47 1.28 29.61
CA LYS A 127 1.53 2.00 30.35
C LYS A 127 1.18 3.45 30.64
N THR A 128 0.45 4.12 29.76
CA THR A 128 0.24 5.59 29.82
C THR A 128 -1.16 5.98 30.29
N LYS A 129 -2.09 5.04 30.40
CA LYS A 129 -3.50 5.30 30.76
C LYS A 129 -3.65 6.11 32.05
N ALA A 130 -2.92 5.74 33.10
CA ALA A 130 -2.98 6.42 34.39
C ALA A 130 -2.50 7.87 34.29
N ASP A 131 -1.42 8.09 33.53
CA ASP A 131 -0.83 9.43 33.35
C ASP A 131 -1.79 10.32 32.56
N PHE A 132 -2.42 9.79 31.50
CA PHE A 132 -3.43 10.53 30.73
C PHE A 132 -4.66 10.91 31.56
N ILE A 133 -5.12 10.02 32.44
CA ILE A 133 -6.25 10.32 33.35
C ILE A 133 -5.85 11.44 34.31
N SER A 134 -4.66 11.34 34.90
CA SER A 134 -4.13 12.39 35.84
C SER A 134 -3.98 13.72 35.12
N LEU A 135 -3.42 13.72 33.90
CA LEU A 135 -3.28 14.93 33.09
C LEU A 135 -4.64 15.55 32.76
N ALA A 136 -5.62 14.74 32.36
CA ALA A 136 -6.97 15.20 32.08
C ALA A 136 -7.63 15.85 33.29
N GLN A 137 -7.46 15.29 34.48
CA GLN A 137 -7.95 15.86 35.73
C GLN A 137 -7.28 17.22 36.01
N THR A 138 -5.97 17.31 35.93
CA THR A 138 -5.23 18.56 36.14
C THR A 138 -5.68 19.65 35.15
N ILE A 139 -5.84 19.33 33.88
CA ILE A 139 -6.34 20.25 32.85
C ILE A 139 -7.75 20.75 33.20
N SER A 140 -8.62 19.86 33.68
CA SER A 140 -9.96 20.24 34.14
C SER A 140 -9.97 21.19 35.32
N GLU A 141 -9.13 20.92 36.31
CA GLU A 141 -8.97 21.75 37.51
C GLU A 141 -8.43 23.16 37.17
N MET A 142 -7.61 23.24 36.10
CA MET A 142 -7.14 24.54 35.56
C MET A 142 -8.24 25.30 34.76
N GLY A 143 -9.43 24.75 34.59
CA GLY A 143 -10.57 25.40 33.93
C GLY A 143 -10.61 25.27 32.41
N PHE A 144 -9.72 24.47 31.81
CA PHE A 144 -9.71 24.22 30.36
C PHE A 144 -10.76 23.15 29.95
N LYS A 145 -12.00 23.59 29.78
CA LYS A 145 -13.11 22.66 29.40
C LYS A 145 -13.08 22.16 27.97
N THR A 146 -12.45 22.87 27.06
CA THR A 146 -12.46 22.56 25.60
C THR A 146 -11.37 21.60 25.15
N MET A 147 -10.32 21.42 25.89
CA MET A 147 -9.25 20.47 25.54
C MET A 147 -9.67 19.00 25.73
N TYR A 148 -10.75 18.73 26.47
CA TYR A 148 -11.28 17.39 26.67
C TYR A 148 -11.72 16.71 25.38
N SER A 149 -12.27 17.46 24.41
CA SER A 149 -12.77 16.83 23.18
C SER A 149 -11.66 16.20 22.33
N HIS A 150 -10.49 16.79 22.29
CA HIS A 150 -9.37 16.24 21.49
C HIS A 150 -8.63 15.10 22.19
N LEU A 151 -8.43 15.17 23.50
CA LEU A 151 -7.83 14.07 24.27
C LEU A 151 -8.80 12.89 24.43
N PHE A 152 -10.11 13.15 24.64
CA PHE A 152 -11.13 12.11 24.70
C PHE A 152 -11.41 11.46 23.35
N PHE A 153 -11.34 12.22 22.25
CA PHE A 153 -11.53 11.65 20.91
C PHE A 153 -10.46 10.60 20.60
N HIS A 154 -9.22 10.83 20.99
CA HIS A 154 -8.15 9.88 20.80
C HIS A 154 -8.32 8.62 21.68
N THR A 155 -8.73 8.77 22.92
CA THR A 155 -8.91 7.64 23.85
C THR A 155 -10.17 6.83 23.52
N PHE A 156 -11.25 7.49 23.19
CA PHE A 156 -12.54 6.85 22.84
C PHE A 156 -12.49 6.16 21.46
N TRP A 157 -11.71 6.70 20.54
CA TRP A 157 -11.54 6.09 19.21
C TRP A 157 -10.71 4.79 19.26
N MET A 158 -9.73 4.73 20.15
CA MET A 158 -8.91 3.55 20.39
C MET A 158 -9.72 2.42 21.03
N GLU A 159 -10.69 2.73 21.89
CA GLU A 159 -11.55 1.75 22.55
C GLU A 159 -12.56 1.14 21.56
N LYS A 160 -13.07 1.90 20.58
CA LYS A 160 -14.01 1.39 19.57
C LYS A 160 -13.34 0.67 18.40
N CYS A 161 -12.14 1.05 18.00
CA CYS A 161 -11.40 0.34 16.94
C CYS A 161 -10.81 -1.01 17.39
N GLY A 162 -10.84 -1.32 18.69
CA GLY A 162 -10.39 -2.59 19.24
C GLY A 162 -11.48 -3.68 19.33
N GLN A 163 -12.74 -3.36 18.96
CA GLN A 163 -13.88 -4.28 19.10
C GLN A 163 -14.50 -4.73 17.75
N SER A 164 -13.81 -4.54 16.61
CA SER A 164 -14.27 -5.05 15.30
C SER A 164 -13.26 -6.01 14.67
#